data_3cb14e4be45dbf9e3de8f6e0e6c9a2a2
#
_entry.id   3cb14e4be45dbf9e3de8f6e0e6c9a2a2
#
_cell.length_a   1.000
_cell.length_b   1.000
_cell.length_c   1.000
_cell.angle_alpha   90.00
_cell.angle_beta   90.00
_cell.angle_gamma   90.00
#
_symmetry.space_group_name_H-M   'P 1'
#
loop_
_entity.id
_entity.type
_entity.pdbx_description
1 polymer ?
#
loop_
_entity_poly.entity_id
_entity_poly.type
_entity_poly.pdbx_seq_one_letter_code
_entity_poly.pdbx_strand_id
1 'polypeptide(L)'
;MVTRLPGQPGEGRPSACGGCGSGTHNDLWGGTFRGRHRSRPRPQEGRPLPPEPPSAAPAGRRQAPLLLVTAAVVYNDWLLELVLPTGLDPRHSYVSELYAADQRFRLLFAALELAAAALVVAAALPAARRRGAERGERAGWWCQVAFGVFSVADVIVPMRCAPSAEPGCEAVNPWHTATSALVHAALFASMALLVLGTDRSVRRRGGWGGRGGWVPVVVPVAALVTAVCTVGPLFGHPGWHGVAQRAHLVLVGVWFVVVGVGEWGRRPVRVRVG
;
A
#
# COMPACT_ATOMS: atom_id res chain seq x y z
N MET A 1 -24.02 -10.68 40.78
CA MET A 1 -25.25 -11.49 40.61
C MET A 1 -24.99 -12.36 39.38
N VAL A 2 -24.71 -13.63 39.63
CA VAL A 2 -24.21 -14.63 38.69
C VAL A 2 -25.41 -15.43 38.22
N THR A 3 -25.60 -15.56 36.91
CA THR A 3 -26.53 -16.56 36.37
C THR A 3 -25.81 -17.41 35.34
N ARG A 4 -25.49 -18.62 35.70
CA ARG A 4 -25.11 -19.73 34.83
C ARG A 4 -26.37 -20.32 34.19
N LEU A 5 -26.29 -20.70 32.93
CA LEU A 5 -27.21 -21.64 32.30
C LEU A 5 -26.43 -22.88 31.82
N PRO A 6 -27.06 -24.08 31.91
CA PRO A 6 -26.39 -25.37 31.77
C PRO A 6 -26.54 -25.98 30.35
N GLY A 7 -25.57 -26.77 30.00
CA GLY A 7 -25.53 -28.06 29.32
C GLY A 7 -26.33 -28.29 28.07
N GLN A 8 -25.61 -28.68 27.01
CA GLN A 8 -26.15 -29.59 26.00
C GLN A 8 -25.13 -30.69 25.67
N PRO A 9 -25.61 -31.91 25.48
CA PRO A 9 -24.78 -33.09 25.27
C PRO A 9 -24.41 -33.32 23.81
N GLY A 10 -23.37 -34.12 23.62
CA GLY A 10 -22.80 -34.48 22.34
C GLY A 10 -23.58 -35.59 21.60
N GLU A 11 -23.37 -35.60 20.35
CA GLU A 11 -23.62 -36.68 19.39
C GLU A 11 -22.60 -36.43 18.26
N GLY A 12 -21.80 -37.33 17.82
CA GLY A 12 -21.97 -38.72 17.52
C GLY A 12 -21.24 -38.87 16.18
N ARG A 13 -19.99 -39.39 16.17
CA ARG A 13 -19.33 -39.83 14.89
C ARG A 13 -20.07 -41.08 14.39
N PRO A 14 -20.11 -41.33 13.11
CA PRO A 14 -20.01 -42.69 12.58
C PRO A 14 -18.72 -42.92 11.78
N SER A 15 -18.20 -44.08 12.11
CA SER A 15 -17.06 -44.75 11.48
C SER A 15 -17.44 -45.44 10.19
N ALA A 16 -16.47 -45.53 9.32
CA ALA A 16 -16.05 -46.63 8.46
C ALA A 16 -17.09 -47.67 7.96
N CYS A 17 -17.05 -47.86 6.63
CA CYS A 17 -17.21 -49.15 5.90
C CYS A 17 -16.50 -48.92 4.56
N GLY A 18 -15.54 -49.69 4.06
CA GLY A 18 -15.35 -51.14 4.14
C GLY A 18 -16.18 -51.79 3.04
N GLY A 19 -15.61 -52.00 1.86
CA GLY A 19 -16.35 -52.72 0.78
C GLY A 19 -15.40 -53.07 -0.39
N CYS A 20 -14.69 -54.17 -0.25
CA CYS A 20 -14.09 -54.92 -1.35
C CYS A 20 -15.22 -55.52 -2.23
N GLY A 21 -15.07 -55.43 -3.55
CA GLY A 21 -15.90 -56.11 -4.53
C GLY A 21 -15.03 -56.61 -5.67
N SER A 22 -14.54 -57.82 -5.52
CA SER A 22 -13.98 -58.65 -6.61
C SER A 22 -15.14 -59.20 -7.44
N GLY A 23 -15.18 -58.87 -8.73
CA GLY A 23 -16.12 -59.45 -9.68
C GLY A 23 -15.36 -60.01 -10.88
N THR A 24 -15.14 -61.30 -10.85
CA THR A 24 -14.74 -62.11 -12.01
C THR A 24 -15.96 -62.34 -12.92
N HIS A 25 -15.87 -61.97 -14.17
CA HIS A 25 -16.71 -62.55 -15.20
C HIS A 25 -15.87 -62.93 -16.41
N ASN A 26 -15.72 -64.25 -16.57
CA ASN A 26 -15.40 -64.91 -17.83
C ASN A 26 -16.51 -64.66 -18.82
N ASP A 27 -16.15 -64.51 -20.10
CA ASP A 27 -16.80 -65.20 -21.23
C ASP A 27 -16.12 -64.79 -22.54
N LEU A 28 -15.40 -65.75 -23.14
CA LEU A 28 -15.65 -66.38 -24.42
C LEU A 28 -16.14 -65.46 -25.59
N TRP A 29 -15.19 -65.04 -26.43
CA TRP A 29 -15.34 -65.02 -27.87
C TRP A 29 -13.98 -65.11 -28.55
N GLY A 30 -13.67 -66.24 -29.14
CA GLY A 30 -12.51 -66.46 -29.99
C GLY A 30 -12.68 -65.75 -31.33
N GLY A 31 -11.77 -64.82 -31.59
CA GLY A 31 -11.65 -64.17 -32.87
C GLY A 31 -10.16 -63.88 -33.14
N THR A 32 -9.55 -64.71 -33.95
CA THR A 32 -8.15 -64.56 -34.43
C THR A 32 -8.08 -63.37 -35.38
N PHE A 33 -7.84 -62.17 -34.83
CA PHE A 33 -7.45 -61.03 -35.63
C PHE A 33 -5.92 -60.96 -35.72
N ARG A 34 -5.38 -61.34 -36.90
CA ARG A 34 -4.01 -60.99 -37.28
C ARG A 34 -3.88 -59.51 -37.39
N GLY A 35 -3.61 -58.84 -36.26
CA GLY A 35 -3.31 -57.41 -36.19
C GLY A 35 -1.91 -57.15 -36.76
N ARG A 36 -1.86 -56.46 -37.90
CA ARG A 36 -0.62 -55.89 -38.40
C ARG A 36 -0.05 -54.99 -37.30
N HIS A 37 1.08 -55.35 -36.74
CA HIS A 37 1.89 -54.48 -35.89
C HIS A 37 2.27 -53.21 -36.70
N ARG A 38 1.46 -52.18 -36.62
CA ARG A 38 1.92 -50.84 -36.96
C ARG A 38 2.90 -50.46 -35.85
N SER A 39 4.19 -50.48 -36.16
CA SER A 39 5.25 -49.90 -35.35
C SER A 39 4.89 -48.44 -35.06
N ARG A 40 4.48 -48.15 -33.82
CA ARG A 40 4.36 -46.77 -33.34
C ARG A 40 5.68 -46.06 -33.59
N PRO A 41 5.69 -44.88 -34.23
CA PRO A 41 6.90 -44.09 -34.33
C PRO A 41 7.41 -43.85 -32.90
N ARG A 42 8.66 -44.17 -32.64
CA ARG A 42 9.34 -43.82 -31.40
C ARG A 42 9.20 -42.33 -31.17
N PRO A 43 8.83 -41.88 -29.93
CA PRO A 43 8.88 -40.46 -29.58
C PRO A 43 10.33 -40.00 -29.91
N GLN A 44 10.45 -38.95 -30.68
CA GLN A 44 11.73 -38.29 -30.90
C GLN A 44 12.21 -37.78 -29.54
N GLU A 45 13.12 -38.53 -28.91
CA GLU A 45 13.83 -38.09 -27.72
C GLU A 45 14.49 -36.74 -28.00
N GLY A 46 13.93 -35.70 -27.37
CA GLY A 46 14.70 -34.63 -26.78
C GLY A 46 15.65 -33.87 -27.69
N ARG A 47 15.13 -33.20 -28.71
CA ARG A 47 15.87 -31.98 -29.15
C ARG A 47 15.69 -30.95 -28.05
N PRO A 48 16.77 -30.51 -27.37
CA PRO A 48 16.67 -29.43 -26.39
C PRO A 48 16.04 -28.23 -27.08
N LEU A 49 14.88 -27.78 -26.56
CA LEU A 49 14.29 -26.51 -27.02
C LEU A 49 15.35 -25.42 -26.84
N PRO A 50 15.55 -24.54 -27.83
CA PRO A 50 16.42 -23.39 -27.64
C PRO A 50 16.02 -22.64 -26.39
N PRO A 51 17.01 -22.13 -25.61
CA PRO A 51 16.70 -21.38 -24.41
C PRO A 51 15.76 -20.23 -24.77
N GLU A 52 14.59 -20.24 -24.14
CA GLU A 52 13.60 -19.18 -24.30
C GLU A 52 14.25 -17.85 -23.96
N PRO A 53 14.17 -16.83 -24.86
CA PRO A 53 14.77 -15.55 -24.57
C PRO A 53 14.23 -15.03 -23.24
N PRO A 54 15.06 -14.39 -22.40
CA PRO A 54 14.63 -13.90 -21.10
C PRO A 54 13.43 -12.98 -21.30
N SER A 55 12.26 -13.41 -20.84
CA SER A 55 11.03 -12.64 -20.89
C SER A 55 11.29 -11.28 -20.26
N ALA A 56 11.22 -10.22 -21.07
CA ALA A 56 11.40 -8.86 -20.59
C ALA A 56 10.39 -8.61 -19.46
N ALA A 57 10.89 -8.21 -18.29
CA ALA A 57 10.03 -7.87 -17.17
C ALA A 57 9.05 -6.78 -17.63
N PRO A 58 7.74 -6.91 -17.38
CA PRO A 58 6.74 -5.95 -17.85
C PRO A 58 7.13 -4.54 -17.40
N ALA A 59 7.20 -3.61 -18.34
CA ALA A 59 7.72 -2.24 -18.16
C ALA A 59 7.08 -1.49 -17.00
N GLY A 60 5.80 -1.76 -16.68
CA GLY A 60 5.06 -1.15 -15.57
C GLY A 60 5.62 -1.45 -14.18
N ARG A 61 6.46 -2.48 -14.02
CA ARG A 61 7.00 -2.87 -12.70
C ARG A 61 8.10 -1.95 -12.18
N ARG A 62 8.80 -1.25 -13.08
CA ARG A 62 9.85 -0.28 -12.72
C ARG A 62 9.31 1.12 -12.47
N GLN A 63 8.08 1.39 -12.89
CA GLN A 63 7.48 2.72 -12.79
C GLN A 63 7.04 3.05 -11.36
N ALA A 64 6.44 2.10 -10.62
CA ALA A 64 5.92 2.36 -9.27
C ALA A 64 6.98 2.90 -8.28
N PRO A 65 8.22 2.36 -8.20
CA PRO A 65 9.27 2.95 -7.37
C PRO A 65 9.62 4.39 -7.75
N LEU A 66 9.74 4.67 -9.04
CA LEU A 66 10.06 6.02 -9.52
C LEU A 66 8.93 7.00 -9.19
N LEU A 67 7.67 6.60 -9.41
CA LEU A 67 6.51 7.41 -9.06
C LEU A 67 6.47 7.74 -7.56
N LEU A 68 6.75 6.76 -6.68
CA LEU A 68 6.77 6.99 -5.24
C LEU A 68 7.93 7.90 -4.80
N VAL A 69 9.12 7.73 -5.39
CA VAL A 69 10.25 8.63 -5.10
C VAL A 69 9.94 10.05 -5.58
N THR A 70 9.36 10.20 -6.77
CA THR A 70 8.94 11.52 -7.27
C THR A 70 7.84 12.11 -6.37
N ALA A 71 6.86 11.28 -5.95
CA ALA A 71 5.83 11.71 -5.00
C ALA A 71 6.44 12.18 -3.68
N ALA A 72 7.48 11.50 -3.16
CA ALA A 72 8.16 11.90 -1.93
C ALA A 72 8.78 13.30 -2.02
N VAL A 73 9.32 13.66 -3.18
CA VAL A 73 9.89 14.98 -3.42
C VAL A 73 8.77 16.03 -3.53
N VAL A 74 7.75 15.75 -4.37
CA VAL A 74 6.67 16.70 -4.64
C VAL A 74 5.80 16.93 -3.40
N TYR A 75 5.59 15.91 -2.56
CA TYR A 75 4.82 15.99 -1.31
C TYR A 75 5.51 16.85 -0.22
N ASN A 76 6.79 17.18 -0.40
CA ASN A 76 7.51 18.10 0.46
C ASN A 76 7.64 19.50 -0.19
N ASP A 77 6.62 19.94 -0.90
CA ASP A 77 6.54 21.24 -1.55
C ASP A 77 6.65 22.44 -0.61
N TRP A 78 6.33 22.23 0.68
CA TRP A 78 6.56 23.23 1.72
C TRP A 78 7.99 23.77 1.74
N LEU A 79 8.97 23.03 1.21
CA LEU A 79 10.35 23.51 1.08
C LEU A 79 10.44 24.79 0.21
N LEU A 80 9.45 25.04 -0.64
CA LEU A 80 9.37 26.27 -1.44
C LEU A 80 9.14 27.51 -0.57
N GLU A 81 8.62 27.38 0.66
CA GLU A 81 8.49 28.48 1.61
C GLU A 81 9.86 29.12 1.94
N LEU A 82 10.94 28.36 1.83
CA LEU A 82 12.29 28.85 2.11
C LEU A 82 12.75 29.91 1.10
N VAL A 83 12.11 29.94 -0.09
CA VAL A 83 12.48 30.83 -1.20
C VAL A 83 11.33 31.72 -1.65
N LEU A 84 10.08 31.38 -1.33
CA LEU A 84 8.89 32.15 -1.69
C LEU A 84 8.46 33.03 -0.52
N PRO A 85 8.11 34.32 -0.76
CA PRO A 85 7.60 35.21 0.27
C PRO A 85 6.12 34.88 0.57
N THR A 86 5.88 33.81 1.32
CA THR A 86 4.52 33.37 1.68
C THR A 86 3.90 34.23 2.77
N GLY A 87 4.72 34.90 3.61
CA GLY A 87 4.24 35.67 4.75
C GLY A 87 3.86 34.83 5.97
N LEU A 88 3.96 33.49 5.89
CA LEU A 88 3.66 32.59 6.99
C LEU A 88 4.92 32.27 7.80
N ASP A 89 4.78 32.11 9.13
CA ASP A 89 5.88 31.57 9.96
C ASP A 89 5.83 30.04 9.97
N PRO A 90 6.82 29.35 9.39
CA PRO A 90 6.84 27.88 9.32
C PRO A 90 6.79 27.18 10.68
N ARG A 91 7.07 27.85 11.78
CA ARG A 91 7.02 27.27 13.13
C ARG A 91 5.59 27.13 13.64
N HIS A 92 4.72 28.06 13.25
CA HIS A 92 3.39 28.25 13.81
C HIS A 92 2.26 28.12 12.78
N SER A 93 2.59 27.91 11.50
CA SER A 93 1.62 27.70 10.42
C SER A 93 1.53 26.23 9.99
N TYR A 94 0.32 25.79 9.69
CA TYR A 94 0.13 24.54 8.98
C TYR A 94 0.61 24.66 7.54
N VAL A 95 1.09 23.56 6.96
CA VAL A 95 1.43 23.50 5.54
C VAL A 95 0.17 23.69 4.67
N SER A 96 -1.01 23.26 5.15
CA SER A 96 -2.28 23.49 4.47
C SER A 96 -2.67 24.96 4.38
N GLU A 97 -2.10 25.83 5.21
CA GLU A 97 -2.31 27.29 5.08
C GLU A 97 -1.67 27.86 3.81
N LEU A 98 -0.65 27.20 3.24
CA LEU A 98 0.00 27.64 1.99
C LEU A 98 -0.93 27.62 0.78
N TYR A 99 -1.95 26.74 0.81
CA TYR A 99 -2.99 26.68 -0.23
C TYR A 99 -4.38 27.11 0.27
N ALA A 100 -4.46 27.81 1.40
CA ALA A 100 -5.70 28.43 1.85
C ALA A 100 -6.25 29.39 0.79
N ALA A 101 -7.57 29.62 0.79
CA ALA A 101 -8.28 30.27 -0.31
C ALA A 101 -7.79 31.69 -0.64
N ASP A 102 -7.25 32.37 0.33
CA ASP A 102 -6.76 33.76 0.28
C ASP A 102 -5.24 33.89 0.03
N GLN A 103 -4.51 32.76 0.03
CA GLN A 103 -3.05 32.80 -0.06
C GLN A 103 -2.53 33.06 -1.48
N ARG A 104 -1.48 33.90 -1.57
CA ARG A 104 -0.89 34.35 -2.83
C ARG A 104 -0.42 33.18 -3.73
N PHE A 105 0.18 32.14 -3.14
CA PHE A 105 0.74 30.99 -3.87
C PHE A 105 -0.17 29.76 -3.86
N ARG A 106 -1.45 29.95 -3.48
CA ARG A 106 -2.44 28.89 -3.35
C ARG A 106 -2.45 27.90 -4.51
N LEU A 107 -2.49 28.40 -5.75
CA LEU A 107 -2.60 27.52 -6.93
C LEU A 107 -1.35 26.68 -7.14
N LEU A 108 -0.17 27.22 -6.80
CA LEU A 108 1.09 26.48 -6.90
C LEU A 108 1.10 25.29 -5.92
N PHE A 109 0.85 25.54 -4.64
CA PHE A 109 0.86 24.50 -3.60
C PHE A 109 -0.28 23.49 -3.83
N ALA A 110 -1.48 23.93 -4.18
CA ALA A 110 -2.59 23.05 -4.54
C ALA A 110 -2.24 22.15 -5.73
N ALA A 111 -1.58 22.67 -6.77
CA ALA A 111 -1.18 21.88 -7.92
C ALA A 111 -0.09 20.84 -7.58
N LEU A 112 0.85 21.17 -6.69
CA LEU A 112 1.87 20.25 -6.23
C LEU A 112 1.28 19.12 -5.37
N GLU A 113 0.37 19.45 -4.46
CA GLU A 113 -0.36 18.43 -3.68
C GLU A 113 -1.18 17.50 -4.59
N LEU A 114 -1.91 18.04 -5.58
CA LEU A 114 -2.63 17.22 -6.55
C LEU A 114 -1.69 16.35 -7.38
N ALA A 115 -0.52 16.85 -7.74
CA ALA A 115 0.48 16.08 -8.46
C ALA A 115 1.04 14.94 -7.58
N ALA A 116 1.34 15.21 -6.31
CA ALA A 116 1.77 14.19 -5.36
C ALA A 116 0.70 13.10 -5.19
N ALA A 117 -0.56 13.50 -4.99
CA ALA A 117 -1.69 12.58 -4.89
C ALA A 117 -1.84 11.69 -6.13
N ALA A 118 -1.75 12.28 -7.33
CA ALA A 118 -1.83 11.55 -8.59
C ALA A 118 -0.67 10.54 -8.75
N LEU A 119 0.55 10.93 -8.40
CA LEU A 119 1.72 10.04 -8.44
C LEU A 119 1.57 8.85 -7.48
N VAL A 120 1.07 9.10 -6.26
CA VAL A 120 0.80 8.04 -5.29
C VAL A 120 -0.27 7.08 -5.80
N VAL A 121 -1.38 7.59 -6.33
CA VAL A 121 -2.45 6.75 -6.89
C VAL A 121 -1.95 5.94 -8.08
N ALA A 122 -1.19 6.56 -8.99
CA ALA A 122 -0.62 5.89 -10.16
C ALA A 122 0.34 4.76 -9.76
N ALA A 123 1.10 4.93 -8.68
CA ALA A 123 2.00 3.90 -8.16
C ALA A 123 1.24 2.78 -7.43
N ALA A 124 0.25 3.16 -6.59
CA ALA A 124 -0.43 2.23 -5.68
C ALA A 124 -1.50 1.38 -6.38
N LEU A 125 -2.23 1.93 -7.35
CA LEU A 125 -3.35 1.27 -7.99
C LEU A 125 -2.99 -0.04 -8.70
N PRO A 126 -1.90 -0.13 -9.50
CA PRO A 126 -1.46 -1.39 -10.08
C PRO A 126 -1.04 -2.42 -9.01
N ALA A 127 -0.45 -1.96 -7.89
CA ALA A 127 -0.05 -2.82 -6.79
C ALA A 127 -1.27 -3.38 -6.05
N ALA A 128 -2.29 -2.56 -5.79
CA ALA A 128 -3.56 -2.94 -5.16
C ALA A 128 -4.36 -3.96 -6.00
N ARG A 129 -4.24 -3.89 -7.34
CA ARG A 129 -4.90 -4.79 -8.29
C ARG A 129 -4.11 -6.07 -8.58
N ARG A 130 -2.92 -6.25 -8.01
CA ARG A 130 -2.04 -7.39 -8.28
C ARG A 130 -2.70 -8.69 -7.82
N ARG A 131 -2.84 -9.65 -8.74
CA ARG A 131 -3.31 -11.00 -8.42
C ARG A 131 -2.25 -11.76 -7.64
N GLY A 132 -2.66 -12.48 -6.59
CA GLY A 132 -1.76 -13.28 -5.76
C GLY A 132 -1.08 -12.49 -4.62
N ALA A 133 -1.35 -11.19 -4.44
CA ALA A 133 -0.95 -10.47 -3.25
C ALA A 133 -1.76 -10.95 -2.03
N GLU A 134 -1.11 -11.01 -0.86
CA GLU A 134 -1.79 -11.31 0.39
C GLU A 134 -2.87 -10.26 0.69
N ARG A 135 -3.92 -10.68 1.42
CA ARG A 135 -5.06 -9.79 1.73
C ARG A 135 -4.62 -8.51 2.43
N GLY A 136 -3.72 -8.62 3.42
CA GLY A 136 -3.20 -7.48 4.17
C GLY A 136 -2.40 -6.53 3.29
N GLU A 137 -1.51 -7.05 2.47
CA GLU A 137 -0.73 -6.25 1.52
C GLU A 137 -1.64 -5.51 0.52
N ARG A 138 -2.60 -6.22 -0.06
CA ARG A 138 -3.57 -5.63 -1.00
C ARG A 138 -4.42 -4.54 -0.34
N ALA A 139 -4.88 -4.77 0.90
CA ALA A 139 -5.60 -3.77 1.67
C ALA A 139 -4.73 -2.54 1.95
N GLY A 140 -3.46 -2.73 2.30
CA GLY A 140 -2.50 -1.63 2.49
C GLY A 140 -2.33 -0.77 1.24
N TRP A 141 -2.24 -1.38 0.06
CA TRP A 141 -2.19 -0.65 -1.21
C TRP A 141 -3.50 0.08 -1.53
N TRP A 142 -4.66 -0.49 -1.20
CA TRP A 142 -5.94 0.22 -1.34
C TRP A 142 -6.04 1.40 -0.38
N CYS A 143 -5.53 1.29 0.84
CA CYS A 143 -5.41 2.42 1.75
C CYS A 143 -4.46 3.50 1.21
N GLN A 144 -3.39 3.11 0.50
CA GLN A 144 -2.50 4.06 -0.17
C GLN A 144 -3.20 4.79 -1.33
N VAL A 145 -4.06 4.11 -2.08
CA VAL A 145 -4.94 4.75 -3.08
C VAL A 145 -5.92 5.71 -2.41
N ALA A 146 -6.55 5.29 -1.30
CA ALA A 146 -7.47 6.12 -0.54
C ALA A 146 -6.78 7.38 0.02
N PHE A 147 -5.53 7.27 0.49
CA PHE A 147 -4.71 8.42 0.87
C PHE A 147 -4.65 9.46 -0.26
N GLY A 148 -4.27 9.05 -1.48
CA GLY A 148 -4.20 9.99 -2.61
C GLY A 148 -5.56 10.58 -2.98
N VAL A 149 -6.64 9.79 -2.93
CA VAL A 149 -8.01 10.28 -3.20
C VAL A 149 -8.45 11.29 -2.14
N PHE A 150 -8.18 11.03 -0.87
CA PHE A 150 -8.53 11.97 0.21
C PHE A 150 -7.65 13.22 0.18
N SER A 151 -6.38 13.14 -0.25
CA SER A 151 -5.55 14.33 -0.48
C SER A 151 -6.14 15.23 -1.57
N VAL A 152 -6.71 14.66 -2.65
CA VAL A 152 -7.46 15.45 -3.63
C VAL A 152 -8.67 16.14 -3.00
N ALA A 153 -9.42 15.44 -2.14
CA ALA A 153 -10.56 16.03 -1.43
C ALA A 153 -10.12 17.16 -0.49
N ASP A 154 -8.97 17.00 0.18
CA ASP A 154 -8.41 18.00 1.09
C ASP A 154 -8.04 19.31 0.37
N VAL A 155 -7.49 19.20 -0.84
CA VAL A 155 -7.19 20.36 -1.70
C VAL A 155 -8.47 21.03 -2.24
N ILE A 156 -9.51 20.26 -2.56
CA ILE A 156 -10.81 20.79 -3.05
C ILE A 156 -11.55 21.53 -1.94
N VAL A 157 -11.32 21.15 -0.69
CA VAL A 157 -11.93 21.79 0.50
C VAL A 157 -10.83 22.52 1.29
N PRO A 158 -10.26 23.62 0.75
CA PRO A 158 -9.17 24.33 1.40
C PRO A 158 -9.65 25.08 2.64
N MET A 159 -8.72 25.48 3.49
CA MET A 159 -8.98 26.50 4.51
C MET A 159 -9.40 27.80 3.85
N ARG A 160 -10.27 28.58 4.51
CA ARG A 160 -10.72 29.87 3.97
C ARG A 160 -9.63 30.94 4.03
N CYS A 161 -8.85 30.91 5.08
CA CYS A 161 -7.81 31.85 5.41
C CYS A 161 -6.71 31.14 6.20
N ALA A 162 -5.57 31.81 6.42
CA ALA A 162 -4.46 31.31 7.20
C ALA A 162 -4.56 31.75 8.66
N PRO A 163 -4.95 30.89 9.63
CA PRO A 163 -5.13 31.25 11.02
C PRO A 163 -3.85 31.78 11.70
N SER A 164 -2.69 31.35 11.23
CA SER A 164 -1.41 31.81 11.77
C SER A 164 -1.03 33.23 11.38
N ALA A 165 -1.61 33.77 10.29
CA ALA A 165 -1.28 35.08 9.76
C ALA A 165 -2.43 36.10 9.92
N GLU A 166 -3.68 35.65 10.01
CA GLU A 166 -4.86 36.52 9.94
C GLU A 166 -5.64 36.53 11.24
N PRO A 167 -5.67 37.68 11.96
CA PRO A 167 -6.51 37.82 13.14
C PRO A 167 -7.99 37.60 12.79
N GLY A 168 -8.68 36.77 13.55
CA GLY A 168 -10.08 36.44 13.34
C GLY A 168 -10.36 35.31 12.35
N CYS A 169 -9.35 34.76 11.71
CA CYS A 169 -9.47 33.50 10.97
C CYS A 169 -9.76 32.34 11.92
N GLU A 170 -10.72 31.49 11.56
CA GLU A 170 -11.07 30.31 12.36
C GLU A 170 -9.90 29.30 12.33
N ALA A 171 -9.33 28.99 13.50
CA ALA A 171 -8.24 28.00 13.62
C ALA A 171 -8.69 26.59 13.21
N VAL A 172 -9.98 26.30 13.24
CA VAL A 172 -10.56 25.00 12.87
C VAL A 172 -11.59 25.18 11.79
N ASN A 173 -11.29 24.70 10.58
CA ASN A 173 -12.28 24.53 9.52
C ASN A 173 -12.80 23.08 9.58
N PRO A 174 -14.05 22.81 9.98
CA PRO A 174 -14.51 21.43 10.23
C PRO A 174 -14.45 20.54 8.98
N TRP A 175 -14.71 21.08 7.80
CA TRP A 175 -14.66 20.29 6.56
C TRP A 175 -13.23 19.96 6.15
N HIS A 176 -12.33 20.93 6.17
CA HIS A 176 -10.90 20.68 5.92
C HIS A 176 -10.30 19.76 6.97
N THR A 177 -10.64 19.96 8.24
CA THR A 177 -10.19 19.06 9.32
C THR A 177 -10.67 17.61 9.10
N ALA A 178 -11.89 17.42 8.62
CA ALA A 178 -12.42 16.09 8.33
C ALA A 178 -11.70 15.43 7.15
N THR A 179 -11.44 16.16 6.06
CA THR A 179 -10.67 15.62 4.91
C THR A 179 -9.25 15.29 5.31
N SER A 180 -8.55 16.14 6.04
CA SER A 180 -7.21 15.89 6.58
C SER A 180 -7.20 14.68 7.51
N ALA A 181 -8.20 14.49 8.36
CA ALA A 181 -8.32 13.30 9.21
C ALA A 181 -8.46 12.01 8.38
N LEU A 182 -9.22 12.04 7.28
CA LEU A 182 -9.34 10.90 6.36
C LEU A 182 -8.02 10.60 5.63
N VAL A 183 -7.26 11.62 5.22
CA VAL A 183 -5.91 11.48 4.66
C VAL A 183 -5.02 10.73 5.64
N HIS A 184 -4.94 11.18 6.89
CA HIS A 184 -4.09 10.57 7.91
C HIS A 184 -4.57 9.15 8.27
N ALA A 185 -5.88 8.92 8.40
CA ALA A 185 -6.42 7.59 8.67
C ALA A 185 -6.05 6.59 7.56
N ALA A 186 -6.20 6.97 6.29
CA ALA A 186 -5.82 6.15 5.16
C ALA A 186 -4.30 5.89 5.12
N LEU A 187 -3.49 6.92 5.38
CA LEU A 187 -2.04 6.81 5.42
C LEU A 187 -1.56 5.82 6.49
N PHE A 188 -2.00 5.99 7.73
CA PHE A 188 -1.59 5.12 8.84
C PHE A 188 -2.13 3.71 8.69
N ALA A 189 -3.35 3.54 8.17
CA ALA A 189 -3.88 2.22 7.82
C ALA A 189 -3.01 1.55 6.73
N SER A 190 -2.60 2.30 5.70
CA SER A 190 -1.67 1.80 4.68
C SER A 190 -0.34 1.38 5.30
N MET A 191 0.27 2.24 6.11
CA MET A 191 1.53 1.95 6.79
C MET A 191 1.45 0.67 7.61
N ALA A 192 0.44 0.54 8.48
CA ALA A 192 0.24 -0.62 9.32
C ALA A 192 0.04 -1.90 8.51
N LEU A 193 -0.87 -1.87 7.52
CA LEU A 193 -1.20 -3.03 6.71
C LEU A 193 -0.05 -3.48 5.81
N LEU A 194 0.73 -2.56 5.24
CA LEU A 194 1.91 -2.90 4.45
C LEU A 194 3.03 -3.48 5.33
N VAL A 195 3.22 -2.97 6.54
CA VAL A 195 4.21 -3.52 7.48
C VAL A 195 3.79 -4.90 7.98
N LEU A 196 2.52 -5.07 8.38
CA LEU A 196 2.02 -6.32 8.95
C LEU A 196 1.71 -7.37 7.88
N GLY A 197 1.21 -6.95 6.72
CA GLY A 197 0.80 -7.82 5.61
C GLY A 197 1.95 -8.30 4.72
N THR A 198 3.18 -7.83 4.95
CA THR A 198 4.32 -8.32 4.18
C THR A 198 4.76 -9.68 4.71
N ASP A 199 4.71 -10.70 3.85
CA ASP A 199 5.11 -12.06 4.17
C ASP A 199 6.50 -12.12 4.81
N ARG A 200 6.62 -12.90 5.89
CA ARG A 200 7.89 -13.16 6.59
C ARG A 200 8.97 -13.71 5.64
N SER A 201 8.58 -14.43 4.59
CA SER A 201 9.49 -14.95 3.58
C SER A 201 10.11 -13.83 2.73
N VAL A 202 9.35 -12.79 2.38
CA VAL A 202 9.82 -11.60 1.67
C VAL A 202 10.72 -10.76 2.56
N ARG A 203 10.39 -10.63 3.84
CA ARG A 203 11.23 -9.97 4.86
C ARG A 203 12.60 -10.66 4.99
N ARG A 204 12.65 -12.01 5.01
CA ARG A 204 13.90 -12.78 5.12
C ARG A 204 14.77 -12.72 3.87
N ARG A 205 14.20 -12.48 2.68
CA ARG A 205 14.95 -12.46 1.40
C ARG A 205 15.54 -11.09 1.05
N GLY A 206 15.62 -10.15 2.01
CA GLY A 206 16.24 -8.84 1.80
C GLY A 206 15.36 -7.81 1.11
N GLY A 207 14.06 -8.09 0.93
CA GLY A 207 13.08 -7.13 0.44
C GLY A 207 12.92 -6.00 1.46
N TRP A 208 12.14 -5.99 2.40
CA TRP A 208 11.97 -4.92 3.40
C TRP A 208 12.89 -5.03 4.62
N GLY A 209 13.79 -6.02 4.67
CA GLY A 209 14.46 -6.44 5.89
C GLY A 209 15.95 -6.73 5.79
N GLY A 210 16.65 -6.20 4.77
CA GLY A 210 18.10 -6.20 4.76
C GLY A 210 18.65 -5.58 6.05
N ARG A 211 19.90 -5.15 6.10
CA ARG A 211 20.55 -4.52 7.28
C ARG A 211 19.74 -3.37 7.94
N GLY A 212 18.61 -2.90 7.35
CA GLY A 212 17.69 -1.87 7.85
C GLY A 212 16.31 -2.38 8.29
N GLY A 213 16.17 -3.61 8.77
CA GLY A 213 14.86 -4.25 9.08
C GLY A 213 13.95 -3.51 10.07
N TRP A 214 14.44 -2.52 10.78
CA TRP A 214 13.67 -1.66 11.70
C TRP A 214 13.07 -0.41 11.02
N VAL A 215 13.62 0.04 9.89
CA VAL A 215 13.16 1.27 9.19
C VAL A 215 11.66 1.25 8.86
N PRO A 216 11.09 0.15 8.31
CA PRO A 216 9.66 0.09 8.01
C PRO A 216 8.75 0.18 9.25
N VAL A 217 9.28 0.01 10.45
CA VAL A 217 8.52 0.14 11.69
C VAL A 217 8.73 1.52 12.31
N VAL A 218 9.97 1.99 12.33
CA VAL A 218 10.30 3.27 12.98
C VAL A 218 9.72 4.45 12.22
N VAL A 219 9.74 4.44 10.88
CA VAL A 219 9.19 5.54 10.09
C VAL A 219 7.70 5.76 10.34
N PRO A 220 6.81 4.74 10.30
CA PRO A 220 5.40 4.92 10.67
C PRO A 220 5.18 5.39 12.10
N VAL A 221 5.95 4.88 13.06
CA VAL A 221 5.84 5.29 14.46
C VAL A 221 6.25 6.76 14.62
N ALA A 222 7.37 7.17 14.04
CA ALA A 222 7.82 8.56 14.07
C ALA A 222 6.84 9.49 13.37
N ALA A 223 6.28 9.06 12.22
CA ALA A 223 5.24 9.81 11.51
C ALA A 223 3.97 9.97 12.36
N LEU A 224 3.56 8.93 13.09
CA LEU A 224 2.41 9.02 13.99
C LEU A 224 2.69 10.00 15.14
N VAL A 225 3.85 9.92 15.78
CA VAL A 225 4.23 10.83 16.87
C VAL A 225 4.22 12.28 16.39
N THR A 226 4.84 12.56 15.24
CA THR A 226 4.87 13.93 14.70
C THR A 226 3.47 14.39 14.29
N ALA A 227 2.62 13.55 13.72
CA ALA A 227 1.22 13.87 13.43
C ALA A 227 0.44 14.23 14.71
N VAL A 228 0.61 13.47 15.79
CA VAL A 228 -0.05 13.77 17.08
C VAL A 228 0.44 15.13 17.61
N CYS A 229 1.71 15.49 17.44
CA CYS A 229 2.22 16.79 17.85
C CYS A 229 1.63 17.97 17.05
N THR A 230 0.98 17.72 15.90
CA THR A 230 0.33 18.78 15.10
C THR A 230 -1.05 19.19 15.63
N VAL A 231 -1.69 18.36 16.46
CA VAL A 231 -3.07 18.60 16.88
C VAL A 231 -3.24 19.56 18.06
N GLY A 232 -2.14 20.09 18.60
CA GLY A 232 -2.15 21.00 19.75
C GLY A 232 -3.15 22.17 19.63
N PRO A 233 -3.20 22.91 18.49
CA PRO A 233 -4.14 24.00 18.30
C PRO A 233 -5.61 23.60 18.41
N LEU A 234 -5.99 22.36 18.07
CA LEU A 234 -7.36 21.84 18.21
C LEU A 234 -7.80 21.75 19.67
N PHE A 235 -6.85 21.71 20.61
CA PHE A 235 -7.07 21.61 22.05
C PHE A 235 -6.70 22.92 22.77
N GLY A 236 -6.55 24.04 22.05
CA GLY A 236 -6.20 25.33 22.62
C GLY A 236 -4.73 25.48 23.05
N HIS A 237 -3.85 24.60 22.57
CA HIS A 237 -2.40 24.64 22.82
C HIS A 237 -1.64 24.97 21.53
N PRO A 238 -1.66 26.22 21.03
CA PRO A 238 -0.91 26.62 19.85
C PRO A 238 0.59 26.65 20.16
N GLY A 239 1.40 26.29 19.20
CA GLY A 239 2.84 26.44 19.27
C GLY A 239 3.59 25.30 18.58
N TRP A 240 4.61 25.62 17.82
CA TRP A 240 5.54 24.69 17.13
C TRP A 240 4.88 23.55 16.29
N HIS A 241 3.56 23.59 16.14
CA HIS A 241 2.82 22.57 15.38
C HIS A 241 3.21 22.56 13.89
N GLY A 242 3.61 23.71 13.36
CA GLY A 242 4.13 23.81 12.00
C GLY A 242 5.43 23.02 11.80
N VAL A 243 6.34 23.04 12.78
CA VAL A 243 7.57 22.22 12.76
C VAL A 243 7.22 20.74 12.81
N ALA A 244 6.29 20.37 13.71
CA ALA A 244 5.86 18.97 13.85
C ALA A 244 5.22 18.46 12.54
N GLN A 245 4.41 19.29 11.87
CA GLN A 245 3.81 18.92 10.60
C GLN A 245 4.83 18.75 9.48
N ARG A 246 5.79 19.68 9.34
CA ARG A 246 6.86 19.55 8.33
C ARG A 246 7.72 18.31 8.57
N ALA A 247 8.05 18.01 9.82
CA ALA A 247 8.70 16.75 10.17
C ALA A 247 7.87 15.54 9.80
N HIS A 248 6.54 15.60 10.02
CA HIS A 248 5.61 14.55 9.59
C HIS A 248 5.65 14.35 8.08
N LEU A 249 5.57 15.41 7.27
CA LEU A 249 5.61 15.32 5.81
C LEU A 249 6.92 14.74 5.29
N VAL A 250 8.05 15.09 5.89
CA VAL A 250 9.35 14.45 5.59
C VAL A 250 9.28 12.94 5.86
N LEU A 251 8.74 12.53 7.00
CA LEU A 251 8.61 11.10 7.34
C LEU A 251 7.66 10.36 6.39
N VAL A 252 6.59 11.01 5.91
CA VAL A 252 5.72 10.48 4.86
C VAL A 252 6.48 10.33 3.54
N GLY A 253 7.28 11.31 3.15
CA GLY A 253 8.17 11.22 2.00
C GLY A 253 9.15 10.05 2.12
N VAL A 254 9.80 9.91 3.28
CA VAL A 254 10.68 8.76 3.58
C VAL A 254 9.90 7.45 3.47
N TRP A 255 8.66 7.39 3.94
CA TRP A 255 7.80 6.21 3.78
C TRP A 255 7.58 5.86 2.32
N PHE A 256 7.28 6.81 1.44
CA PHE A 256 7.13 6.56 0.00
C PHE A 256 8.41 5.98 -0.61
N VAL A 257 9.57 6.49 -0.22
CA VAL A 257 10.86 5.94 -0.66
C VAL A 257 11.04 4.51 -0.16
N VAL A 258 10.77 4.24 1.11
CA VAL A 258 10.88 2.90 1.72
C VAL A 258 10.01 1.90 0.98
N VAL A 259 8.74 2.26 0.71
CA VAL A 259 7.80 1.41 -0.04
C VAL A 259 8.26 1.22 -1.48
N GLY A 260 8.73 2.29 -2.13
CA GLY A 260 9.26 2.25 -3.49
C GLY A 260 10.47 1.31 -3.61
N VAL A 261 11.44 1.43 -2.71
CA VAL A 261 12.62 0.53 -2.67
C VAL A 261 12.20 -0.92 -2.39
N GLY A 262 11.23 -1.14 -1.51
CA GLY A 262 10.66 -2.45 -1.24
C GLY A 262 10.06 -3.11 -2.48
N GLU A 263 9.35 -2.35 -3.30
CA GLU A 263 8.81 -2.82 -4.58
C GLU A 263 9.90 -3.11 -5.62
N TRP A 264 10.98 -2.34 -5.64
CA TRP A 264 12.12 -2.58 -6.53
C TRP A 264 12.81 -3.91 -6.26
N GLY A 265 12.97 -4.29 -4.99
CA GLY A 265 13.62 -5.54 -4.56
C GLY A 265 12.80 -6.81 -4.82
N ARG A 266 11.52 -6.73 -5.16
CA ARG A 266 10.66 -7.88 -5.41
C ARG A 266 11.00 -8.54 -6.75
N ARG A 267 11.71 -9.69 -6.72
CA ARG A 267 11.99 -10.50 -7.91
C ARG A 267 10.72 -11.18 -8.42
N PRO A 268 10.55 -11.34 -9.76
CA PRO A 268 9.45 -12.14 -10.30
C PRO A 268 9.54 -13.58 -9.77
N VAL A 269 8.44 -14.08 -9.23
CA VAL A 269 8.32 -15.51 -8.96
C VAL A 269 8.39 -16.22 -10.32
N ARG A 270 9.47 -16.94 -10.61
CA ARG A 270 9.52 -17.87 -11.74
C ARG A 270 8.56 -19.00 -11.43
N VAL A 271 7.39 -18.99 -12.05
CA VAL A 271 6.54 -20.17 -12.08
C VAL A 271 7.31 -21.22 -12.89
N ARG A 272 7.86 -22.23 -12.22
CA ARG A 272 8.30 -23.45 -12.92
C ARG A 272 7.01 -24.14 -13.36
N VAL A 273 6.74 -24.08 -14.63
CA VAL A 273 5.78 -24.97 -15.28
C VAL A 273 6.50 -26.32 -15.30
N GLY A 274 6.04 -27.25 -14.43
CA GLY A 274 6.50 -28.63 -14.37
C GLY A 274 5.80 -29.48 -15.42
#